data_652c123a5019561c34435930c4e94f26
#
_entry.id   652c123a5019561c34435930c4e94f26
#
_cell.length_a   1.000
_cell.length_b   1.000
_cell.length_c   1.000
_cell.angle_alpha   90.00
_cell.angle_beta   90.00
_cell.angle_gamma   90.00
#
_symmetry.space_group_name_H-M   'P 1'
#
loop_
_entity.id
_entity.type
_entity.pdbx_description
1 polymer ?
#
loop_
_entity_poly.entity_id
_entity_poly.type
_entity_poly.pdbx_seq_one_letter_code
_entity_poly.pdbx_strand_id
1 'polypeptide(L)'
;QINGDRTHVDTGGGWSTPHQNNDTGKKQSESSKRLDKKSSKSEDISSYLALDAVPLVEGRVEWKITVVAPSICTDTLYKRCEHFLNSVVHSNKSLVESRVALLNEREHKIIASMREAMTIQSAYLSLNHPTFCYVLQTTCSDGKATLTMNRMAYQYQDSGKQEVKKAEEWIIDQEAVNEKHTRLQPFTGKVRRTTIDRKNELFADFERAMRQ
;
A
#
# COMPACT_ATOMS: atom_id res chain seq x y z
N GLN A 1 -47.78 40.87 -37.21
CA GLN A 1 -47.15 41.81 -38.17
C GLN A 1 -45.70 41.39 -38.30
N ILE A 2 -45.43 40.66 -39.37
CA ILE A 2 -44.99 41.08 -40.69
C ILE A 2 -43.44 40.90 -40.79
N ASN A 3 -43.10 39.90 -41.58
CA ASN A 3 -42.26 39.88 -42.77
C ASN A 3 -40.76 40.04 -42.56
N GLY A 4 -40.00 39.27 -43.18
CA GLY A 4 -39.82 38.76 -44.55
C GLY A 4 -38.32 38.75 -44.77
N ASP A 5 -37.71 38.03 -45.46
CA ASP A 5 -37.78 37.38 -46.75
C ASP A 5 -36.30 37.11 -47.18
N ARG A 6 -36.02 35.94 -47.64
CA ARG A 6 -35.29 35.47 -48.85
C ARG A 6 -34.04 36.27 -49.26
N THR A 7 -33.00 35.57 -49.65
CA THR A 7 -32.69 34.85 -50.91
C THR A 7 -31.29 34.28 -50.81
N HIS A 8 -31.02 33.00 -51.12
CA HIS A 8 -30.80 32.31 -52.39
C HIS A 8 -29.62 32.86 -53.20
N VAL A 9 -28.67 32.00 -53.53
CA VAL A 9 -28.12 31.57 -54.85
C VAL A 9 -26.72 30.98 -54.57
N ASP A 10 -26.43 29.74 -54.70
CA ASP A 10 -26.24 28.73 -55.73
C ASP A 10 -25.01 28.96 -56.66
N THR A 11 -24.47 27.85 -57.02
CA THR A 11 -23.57 27.47 -58.12
C THR A 11 -22.08 27.46 -57.77
N GLY A 12 -21.40 26.38 -57.98
CA GLY A 12 -21.21 25.33 -58.93
C GLY A 12 -19.78 24.89 -58.82
N GLY A 13 -19.50 23.67 -58.78
CA GLY A 13 -19.14 22.78 -59.87
C GLY A 13 -17.65 22.79 -60.21
N GLY A 14 -17.02 21.65 -60.10
CA GLY A 14 -15.69 21.44 -60.68
C GLY A 14 -15.00 20.15 -60.27
N TRP A 15 -15.36 19.08 -60.93
CA TRP A 15 -14.63 17.82 -60.93
C TRP A 15 -13.34 17.95 -61.73
N SER A 16 -12.22 17.38 -61.24
CA SER A 16 -11.17 16.84 -62.11
C SER A 16 -10.23 15.91 -61.31
N THR A 17 -10.25 14.65 -61.63
CA THR A 17 -9.20 13.64 -61.49
C THR A 17 -8.55 13.48 -62.88
N PRO A 18 -7.48 12.68 -63.09
CA PRO A 18 -6.27 12.36 -62.32
C PRO A 18 -5.00 12.49 -63.16
N HIS A 19 -3.83 12.45 -62.61
CA HIS A 19 -2.65 11.95 -63.35
C HIS A 19 -1.73 11.14 -62.43
N GLN A 20 -1.57 9.90 -62.83
CA GLN A 20 -0.46 9.02 -62.45
C GLN A 20 0.85 9.57 -62.96
N ASN A 21 1.90 9.47 -62.15
CA ASN A 21 3.19 8.98 -62.65
C ASN A 21 4.01 8.33 -61.55
N ASN A 22 4.42 7.15 -61.86
CA ASN A 22 5.41 6.33 -61.17
C ASN A 22 6.72 7.08 -60.97
N ASP A 23 7.37 6.92 -59.81
CA ASP A 23 8.74 6.42 -59.86
C ASP A 23 9.15 5.77 -58.52
N THR A 24 9.88 4.72 -58.72
CA THR A 24 10.44 3.76 -57.79
C THR A 24 11.50 4.34 -56.88
N GLY A 25 11.48 3.95 -55.57
CA GLY A 25 12.72 4.08 -54.79
C GLY A 25 12.61 4.02 -53.28
N LYS A 26 12.90 2.81 -52.74
CA LYS A 26 13.38 2.58 -51.37
C LYS A 26 12.42 2.71 -50.17
N LYS A 27 11.70 1.65 -49.95
CA LYS A 27 11.36 1.18 -48.59
C LYS A 27 12.63 0.69 -47.92
N GLN A 28 13.04 1.32 -46.84
CA GLN A 28 13.69 0.66 -45.68
C GLN A 28 13.74 1.62 -44.49
N SER A 29 13.37 1.07 -43.32
CA SER A 29 13.62 1.56 -41.96
C SER A 29 12.73 2.69 -41.39
N GLU A 30 11.48 2.36 -41.13
CA GLU A 30 10.71 3.02 -40.03
C GLU A 30 9.75 2.06 -39.33
N SER A 31 10.23 0.90 -38.94
CA SER A 31 9.47 -0.04 -38.11
C SER A 31 10.19 -0.47 -36.82
N SER A 32 11.13 0.35 -36.32
CA SER A 32 11.92 0.00 -35.12
C SER A 32 11.83 1.03 -34.00
N LYS A 33 10.80 1.86 -33.95
CA LYS A 33 10.63 2.85 -32.83
C LYS A 33 9.29 2.83 -32.11
N ARG A 34 8.62 1.70 -32.05
CA ARG A 34 7.36 1.57 -31.26
C ARG A 34 7.31 0.40 -30.29
N LEU A 35 8.44 -0.19 -29.91
CA LEU A 35 8.49 -1.33 -28.99
C LEU A 35 9.17 -1.05 -27.65
N ASP A 36 9.68 0.16 -27.40
CA ASP A 36 10.42 0.48 -26.17
C ASP A 36 9.69 1.46 -25.24
N LYS A 37 8.38 1.36 -25.15
CA LYS A 37 7.62 2.17 -24.17
C LYS A 37 6.57 1.36 -23.40
N LYS A 38 6.93 0.13 -22.98
CA LYS A 38 6.10 -0.66 -22.04
C LYS A 38 6.97 -1.53 -21.13
N SER A 39 8.10 -1.03 -20.69
CA SER A 39 8.78 -1.49 -19.49
C SER A 39 8.41 -0.54 -18.35
N SER A 40 7.12 -0.36 -18.10
CA SER A 40 6.66 0.12 -16.81
C SER A 40 6.86 -1.04 -15.85
N LYS A 41 7.96 -0.95 -15.06
CA LYS A 41 8.11 -1.52 -13.73
C LYS A 41 6.99 -2.52 -13.40
N SER A 42 7.15 -3.77 -13.81
CA SER A 42 6.40 -4.85 -13.17
C SER A 42 6.88 -4.84 -11.72
N GLU A 43 6.16 -4.14 -10.88
CA GLU A 43 6.42 -4.18 -9.44
C GLU A 43 6.46 -5.65 -9.09
N ASP A 44 7.55 -6.06 -8.47
CA ASP A 44 7.72 -7.44 -8.03
C ASP A 44 6.65 -7.75 -6.98
N ILE A 45 5.56 -8.38 -7.42
CA ILE A 45 4.45 -8.78 -6.55
C ILE A 45 4.75 -10.09 -5.81
N SER A 46 5.87 -10.74 -6.09
CA SER A 46 6.20 -12.05 -5.53
C SER A 46 6.23 -12.04 -4.01
N SER A 47 6.75 -10.98 -3.40
CA SER A 47 6.80 -10.80 -1.95
C SER A 47 5.41 -10.74 -1.28
N TYR A 48 4.39 -10.25 -2.01
CA TYR A 48 3.02 -10.20 -1.50
C TYR A 48 2.24 -11.50 -1.73
N LEU A 49 2.74 -12.36 -2.63
CA LEU A 49 2.14 -13.67 -2.95
C LEU A 49 2.79 -14.82 -2.16
N ALA A 50 3.91 -14.58 -1.49
CA ALA A 50 4.58 -15.58 -0.69
C ALA A 50 3.64 -16.14 0.39
N LEU A 51 3.66 -17.46 0.61
CA LEU A 51 2.78 -18.16 1.57
C LEU A 51 2.96 -17.69 3.02
N ASP A 52 4.13 -17.14 3.34
CA ASP A 52 4.49 -16.61 4.67
C ASP A 52 4.39 -15.08 4.74
N ALA A 53 3.94 -14.41 3.67
CA ALA A 53 3.85 -12.95 3.65
C ALA A 53 2.91 -12.41 4.72
N VAL A 54 1.86 -13.17 5.08
CA VAL A 54 0.89 -12.86 6.15
C VAL A 54 0.78 -14.06 7.09
N PRO A 55 1.69 -14.20 8.07
CA PRO A 55 1.70 -15.33 8.97
C PRO A 55 0.55 -15.26 9.97
N LEU A 56 0.02 -16.44 10.31
CA LEU A 56 -1.00 -16.64 11.32
C LEU A 56 -0.38 -17.29 12.55
N VAL A 57 -0.49 -16.62 13.69
CA VAL A 57 -0.11 -17.15 15.00
C VAL A 57 -1.39 -17.32 15.82
N GLU A 58 -1.71 -18.54 16.20
CA GLU A 58 -2.96 -18.86 16.91
C GLU A 58 -4.22 -18.29 16.23
N GLY A 59 -4.26 -18.36 14.89
CA GLY A 59 -5.38 -17.88 14.08
C GLY A 59 -5.45 -16.36 13.92
N ARG A 60 -4.44 -15.61 14.33
CA ARG A 60 -4.35 -14.15 14.19
C ARG A 60 -3.15 -13.75 13.36
N VAL A 61 -3.32 -12.71 12.54
CA VAL A 61 -2.20 -12.14 11.79
C VAL A 61 -1.25 -11.45 12.76
N GLU A 62 0.01 -11.90 12.75
CA GLU A 62 1.07 -11.33 13.57
C GLU A 62 2.39 -11.34 12.84
N TRP A 63 3.05 -10.18 12.80
CA TRP A 63 4.43 -10.05 12.32
C TRP A 63 5.36 -9.71 13.47
N LYS A 64 6.56 -10.25 13.41
CA LYS A 64 7.58 -10.09 14.46
C LYS A 64 8.96 -9.93 13.84
N ILE A 65 9.73 -8.98 14.36
CA ILE A 65 11.16 -8.84 14.07
C ILE A 65 11.95 -8.76 15.37
N THR A 66 13.10 -9.40 15.40
CA THR A 66 14.05 -9.32 16.51
C THR A 66 15.38 -8.77 16.00
N VAL A 67 15.81 -7.68 16.59
CA VAL A 67 17.12 -7.06 16.34
C VAL A 67 18.09 -7.48 17.42
N VAL A 68 19.21 -8.06 16.99
CA VAL A 68 20.29 -8.49 17.90
C VAL A 68 21.34 -7.36 17.97
N ALA A 69 21.60 -6.86 19.17
CA ALA A 69 22.55 -5.81 19.48
C ALA A 69 23.31 -6.15 20.79
N PRO A 70 24.19 -7.14 20.76
CA PRO A 70 24.76 -7.78 21.98
C PRO A 70 25.63 -6.84 22.82
N SER A 71 26.11 -5.74 22.24
CA SER A 71 26.90 -4.72 22.94
C SER A 71 26.07 -3.66 23.66
N ILE A 72 24.74 -3.73 23.55
CA ILE A 72 23.83 -2.72 24.09
C ILE A 72 23.05 -3.34 25.26
N CYS A 73 23.08 -2.67 26.41
CA CYS A 73 22.35 -3.14 27.59
C CYS A 73 20.82 -3.00 27.38
N THR A 74 20.07 -3.80 28.11
CA THR A 74 18.60 -3.88 28.01
C THR A 74 17.91 -2.55 28.26
N ASP A 75 18.36 -1.75 29.24
CA ASP A 75 17.78 -0.44 29.53
C ASP A 75 17.98 0.55 28.39
N THR A 76 19.13 0.51 27.73
CA THR A 76 19.38 1.35 26.55
C THR A 76 18.50 0.92 25.38
N LEU A 77 18.34 -0.38 25.14
CA LEU A 77 17.43 -0.88 24.13
C LEU A 77 15.97 -0.50 24.45
N TYR A 78 15.56 -0.57 25.71
CA TYR A 78 14.24 -0.15 26.14
C TYR A 78 13.98 1.34 25.84
N LYS A 79 14.92 2.23 26.17
CA LYS A 79 14.82 3.66 25.85
C LYS A 79 14.76 3.92 24.34
N ARG A 80 15.51 3.17 23.55
CA ARG A 80 15.42 3.25 22.09
C ARG A 80 14.04 2.80 21.56
N CYS A 81 13.49 1.71 22.10
CA CYS A 81 12.14 1.26 21.81
C CYS A 81 11.08 2.31 22.17
N GLU A 82 11.22 2.94 23.33
CA GLU A 82 10.34 4.03 23.77
C GLU A 82 10.41 5.22 22.81
N HIS A 83 11.61 5.68 22.47
CA HIS A 83 11.79 6.75 21.50
C HIS A 83 11.21 6.41 20.12
N PHE A 84 11.47 5.20 19.63
CA PHE A 84 10.91 4.70 18.38
C PHE A 84 9.38 4.74 18.39
N LEU A 85 8.73 4.12 19.38
CA LEU A 85 7.27 4.07 19.47
C LEU A 85 6.65 5.47 19.62
N ASN A 86 7.28 6.36 20.41
CA ASN A 86 6.84 7.74 20.50
C ASN A 86 6.95 8.47 19.15
N SER A 87 8.02 8.25 18.38
CA SER A 87 8.16 8.84 17.05
C SER A 87 7.09 8.34 16.07
N VAL A 88 6.74 7.06 16.13
CA VAL A 88 5.66 6.49 15.30
C VAL A 88 4.30 7.07 15.69
N VAL A 89 3.99 7.13 16.98
CA VAL A 89 2.73 7.69 17.52
C VAL A 89 2.53 9.15 17.11
N HIS A 90 3.60 9.95 17.07
CA HIS A 90 3.54 11.37 16.72
C HIS A 90 3.88 11.64 15.24
N SER A 91 3.94 10.60 14.40
CA SER A 91 4.19 10.76 12.97
C SER A 91 3.01 11.41 12.26
N ASN A 92 3.25 11.99 11.09
CA ASN A 92 2.21 12.58 10.24
C ASN A 92 1.22 11.54 9.66
N LYS A 93 1.50 10.26 9.76
CA LYS A 93 0.60 9.16 9.38
C LYS A 93 -0.38 8.79 10.49
N SER A 94 -0.03 9.08 11.73
CA SER A 94 -0.82 8.72 12.91
C SER A 94 -2.00 9.66 13.13
N LEU A 95 -3.14 9.09 13.48
CA LEU A 95 -4.31 9.85 13.90
C LEU A 95 -4.19 10.18 15.41
N VAL A 96 -4.97 11.17 15.84
CA VAL A 96 -4.95 11.73 17.22
C VAL A 96 -5.14 10.65 18.30
N GLU A 97 -5.88 9.57 17.99
CA GLU A 97 -6.14 8.48 18.94
C GLU A 97 -4.96 7.49 19.08
N SER A 98 -3.91 7.64 18.26
CA SER A 98 -2.68 6.85 18.44
C SER A 98 -1.98 7.25 19.75
N ARG A 99 -1.57 6.26 20.53
CA ARG A 99 -0.92 6.51 21.82
C ARG A 99 -0.06 5.35 22.27
N VAL A 100 0.94 5.65 23.07
CA VAL A 100 1.60 4.65 23.92
C VAL A 100 0.63 4.28 25.04
N ALA A 101 0.20 3.02 25.04
CA ALA A 101 -0.84 2.51 25.96
C ALA A 101 -0.26 1.87 27.24
N LEU A 102 0.97 1.38 27.17
CA LEU A 102 1.67 0.76 28.29
C LEU A 102 3.16 1.03 28.20
N LEU A 103 3.73 1.45 29.34
CA LEU A 103 5.17 1.49 29.61
C LEU A 103 5.44 0.62 30.83
N ASN A 104 6.16 -0.47 30.67
CA ASN A 104 6.54 -1.36 31.77
C ASN A 104 8.06 -1.52 31.77
N GLU A 105 8.73 -0.67 32.54
CA GLU A 105 10.19 -0.66 32.68
C GLU A 105 10.71 -1.96 33.32
N ARG A 106 9.97 -2.52 34.27
CA ARG A 106 10.40 -3.75 34.98
C ARG A 106 10.48 -4.96 34.04
N GLU A 107 9.56 -5.06 33.10
CA GLU A 107 9.50 -6.14 32.13
C GLU A 107 10.14 -5.71 30.78
N HIS A 108 10.65 -4.51 30.68
CA HIS A 108 11.18 -3.91 29.44
C HIS A 108 10.22 -4.09 28.26
N LYS A 109 8.93 -3.79 28.51
CA LYS A 109 7.84 -3.97 27.56
C LYS A 109 7.09 -2.66 27.34
N ILE A 110 6.85 -2.32 26.07
CA ILE A 110 6.05 -1.15 25.69
C ILE A 110 4.96 -1.60 24.73
N ILE A 111 3.77 -1.03 24.85
CA ILE A 111 2.65 -1.28 23.93
C ILE A 111 2.15 0.06 23.42
N ALA A 112 2.02 0.20 22.12
CA ALA A 112 1.38 1.34 21.45
C ALA A 112 0.15 0.88 20.68
N SER A 113 -0.95 1.60 20.82
CA SER A 113 -2.16 1.45 20.03
C SER A 113 -2.12 2.46 18.89
N MET A 114 -2.18 2.00 17.67
CA MET A 114 -2.00 2.79 16.47
C MET A 114 -3.28 2.90 15.66
N ARG A 115 -3.51 4.08 15.12
CA ARG A 115 -4.57 4.39 14.16
C ARG A 115 -4.00 5.28 13.07
N GLU A 116 -4.08 4.83 11.84
CA GLU A 116 -3.52 5.55 10.68
C GLU A 116 -4.54 5.63 9.55
N ALA A 117 -4.58 6.74 8.85
CA ALA A 117 -5.34 6.84 7.62
C ALA A 117 -4.65 6.02 6.53
N MET A 118 -5.35 5.04 5.95
CA MET A 118 -4.83 4.20 4.88
C MET A 118 -5.46 4.63 3.55
N THR A 119 -4.65 4.94 2.55
CA THR A 119 -5.13 5.24 1.20
C THR A 119 -5.13 3.98 0.36
N ILE A 120 -6.32 3.53 -0.07
CA ILE A 120 -6.48 2.39 -0.98
C ILE A 120 -7.08 2.91 -2.27
N GLN A 121 -6.29 2.93 -3.34
CA GLN A 121 -6.80 3.29 -4.67
C GLN A 121 -7.74 2.20 -5.19
N SER A 122 -9.03 2.40 -5.06
CA SER A 122 -10.05 1.49 -5.59
C SER A 122 -11.07 2.26 -6.42
N ALA A 123 -11.30 1.80 -7.65
CA ALA A 123 -12.32 2.37 -8.54
C ALA A 123 -13.76 1.98 -8.13
N TYR A 124 -13.92 1.01 -7.23
CA TYR A 124 -15.20 0.36 -6.97
C TYR A 124 -15.84 0.68 -5.62
N LEU A 125 -15.17 1.39 -4.70
CA LEU A 125 -15.69 1.57 -3.35
C LEU A 125 -15.36 2.97 -2.82
N SER A 126 -16.35 3.58 -2.18
CA SER A 126 -16.21 4.74 -1.30
C SER A 126 -15.25 4.51 -0.11
N LEU A 127 -14.58 3.36 -0.07
CA LEU A 127 -13.59 2.91 0.93
C LEU A 127 -12.18 3.48 0.69
N ASN A 128 -12.08 4.69 0.13
CA ASN A 128 -10.79 5.24 -0.27
C ASN A 128 -9.83 5.50 0.90
N HIS A 129 -10.36 5.61 2.13
CA HIS A 129 -9.56 5.99 3.30
C HIS A 129 -10.01 5.24 4.57
N PRO A 130 -9.87 3.91 4.65
CA PRO A 130 -10.13 3.23 5.90
C PRO A 130 -9.09 3.65 6.95
N THR A 131 -9.50 3.63 8.22
CA THR A 131 -8.57 3.75 9.34
C THR A 131 -7.95 2.39 9.61
N PHE A 132 -6.65 2.28 9.49
CA PHE A 132 -5.89 1.10 9.85
C PHE A 132 -5.56 1.15 11.34
N CYS A 133 -6.09 0.20 12.09
CA CYS A 133 -5.89 0.04 13.53
C CYS A 133 -4.97 -1.16 13.77
N TYR A 134 -3.98 -1.01 14.63
CA TYR A 134 -3.06 -2.09 14.99
C TYR A 134 -2.35 -1.83 16.30
N VAL A 135 -1.72 -2.84 16.85
CA VAL A 135 -0.92 -2.75 18.07
C VAL A 135 0.54 -3.03 17.73
N LEU A 136 1.42 -2.17 18.20
CA LEU A 136 2.86 -2.39 18.25
C LEU A 136 3.26 -2.72 19.68
N GLN A 137 3.99 -3.81 19.85
CA GLN A 137 4.55 -4.22 21.12
C GLN A 137 6.05 -4.39 20.99
N THR A 138 6.82 -3.76 21.87
CA THR A 138 8.26 -4.01 21.98
C THR A 138 8.56 -4.74 23.27
N THR A 139 9.55 -5.62 23.21
CA THR A 139 10.15 -6.29 24.38
C THR A 139 11.67 -6.28 24.23
N CYS A 140 12.38 -6.02 25.31
CA CYS A 140 13.84 -6.04 25.34
C CYS A 140 14.34 -7.09 26.33
N SER A 141 15.41 -7.75 25.96
CA SER A 141 16.18 -8.68 26.78
C SER A 141 17.64 -8.59 26.37
N ASP A 142 18.54 -9.26 27.09
CA ASP A 142 19.99 -9.17 26.91
C ASP A 142 20.46 -9.06 25.45
N GLY A 143 20.82 -7.85 25.04
CA GLY A 143 21.29 -7.55 23.69
C GLY A 143 20.28 -7.81 22.56
N LYS A 144 18.98 -7.85 22.85
CA LYS A 144 17.91 -8.09 21.86
C LYS A 144 16.72 -7.17 22.08
N ALA A 145 16.20 -6.62 21.00
CA ALA A 145 14.93 -5.91 20.99
C ALA A 145 13.99 -6.55 19.97
N THR A 146 12.77 -6.82 20.37
CA THR A 146 11.76 -7.44 19.53
C THR A 146 10.60 -6.47 19.33
N LEU A 147 10.16 -6.28 18.08
CA LEU A 147 8.93 -5.57 17.72
C LEU A 147 7.92 -6.58 17.17
N THR A 148 6.72 -6.56 17.73
CA THR A 148 5.58 -7.34 17.24
C THR A 148 4.48 -6.40 16.79
N MET A 149 3.88 -6.68 15.62
CA MET A 149 2.71 -5.99 15.07
C MET A 149 1.56 -6.98 14.97
N ASN A 150 0.47 -6.70 15.67
CA ASN A 150 -0.71 -7.58 15.74
C ASN A 150 -2.01 -6.82 15.95
N ARG A 151 -3.13 -7.55 16.15
CA ARG A 151 -4.48 -7.02 16.37
C ARG A 151 -4.89 -6.01 15.32
N MET A 152 -4.60 -6.31 14.08
CA MET A 152 -4.87 -5.43 12.94
C MET A 152 -6.34 -5.47 12.55
N ALA A 153 -6.91 -4.28 12.30
CA ALA A 153 -8.28 -4.11 11.83
C ALA A 153 -8.39 -2.86 10.94
N TYR A 154 -9.41 -2.84 10.11
CA TYR A 154 -9.72 -1.74 9.20
C TYR A 154 -11.10 -1.21 9.52
N GLN A 155 -11.19 0.07 9.92
CA GLN A 155 -12.45 0.76 10.17
C GLN A 155 -12.79 1.62 8.94
N TYR A 156 -14.01 1.50 8.45
CA TYR A 156 -14.46 2.21 7.26
C TYR A 156 -15.95 2.53 7.33
N GLN A 157 -16.41 3.43 6.47
CA GLN A 157 -17.82 3.75 6.32
C GLN A 157 -18.40 2.94 5.16
N ASP A 158 -19.47 2.21 5.43
CA ASP A 158 -20.26 1.56 4.40
C ASP A 158 -21.74 1.94 4.56
N SER A 159 -22.32 2.52 3.50
CA SER A 159 -23.73 2.94 3.46
C SER A 159 -24.15 3.77 4.69
N GLY A 160 -23.25 4.64 5.19
CA GLY A 160 -23.48 5.50 6.33
C GLY A 160 -23.28 4.82 7.69
N LYS A 161 -22.87 3.54 7.72
CA LYS A 161 -22.54 2.80 8.95
C LYS A 161 -21.03 2.61 9.07
N GLN A 162 -20.54 2.66 10.29
CA GLN A 162 -19.17 2.32 10.58
C GLN A 162 -19.02 0.79 10.68
N GLU A 163 -18.18 0.24 9.82
CA GLU A 163 -17.86 -1.19 9.77
C GLU A 163 -16.41 -1.41 10.20
N VAL A 164 -16.13 -2.61 10.71
CA VAL A 164 -14.78 -3.03 11.13
C VAL A 164 -14.50 -4.40 10.54
N LYS A 165 -13.38 -4.54 9.83
CA LYS A 165 -12.87 -5.81 9.33
C LYS A 165 -11.52 -6.11 9.94
N LYS A 166 -11.33 -7.34 10.43
CA LYS A 166 -10.04 -7.79 10.93
C LYS A 166 -9.10 -8.14 9.78
N ALA A 167 -7.80 -8.13 10.04
CA ALA A 167 -6.81 -8.53 9.05
C ALA A 167 -7.04 -9.96 8.54
N GLU A 168 -7.47 -10.86 9.42
CA GLU A 168 -7.80 -12.25 9.12
C GLU A 168 -8.96 -12.40 8.11
N GLU A 169 -9.81 -11.37 7.98
CA GLU A 169 -10.95 -11.35 7.04
C GLU A 169 -10.61 -10.72 5.69
N TRP A 170 -9.43 -10.06 5.56
CA TRP A 170 -9.11 -9.30 4.34
C TRP A 170 -7.76 -9.60 3.73
N ILE A 171 -6.71 -9.88 4.54
CA ILE A 171 -5.36 -9.93 3.99
C ILE A 171 -4.68 -11.29 4.01
N ILE A 172 -5.30 -12.31 4.58
CA ILE A 172 -4.78 -13.68 4.52
C ILE A 172 -4.86 -14.22 3.09
N ASP A 173 -4.17 -15.33 2.83
CA ASP A 173 -4.07 -15.88 1.47
C ASP A 173 -5.43 -16.21 0.87
N GLN A 174 -6.34 -16.82 1.64
CA GLN A 174 -7.68 -17.19 1.20
C GLN A 174 -8.51 -15.99 0.71
N GLU A 175 -8.29 -14.81 1.27
CA GLU A 175 -9.08 -13.60 0.99
C GLU A 175 -8.41 -12.67 -0.02
N ALA A 176 -7.09 -12.63 -0.04
CA ALA A 176 -6.34 -11.62 -0.79
C ALA A 176 -5.57 -12.16 -2.00
N VAL A 177 -5.44 -13.48 -2.13
CA VAL A 177 -4.68 -14.14 -3.19
C VAL A 177 -5.62 -15.07 -3.97
N ASN A 178 -5.40 -15.23 -5.27
CA ASN A 178 -6.18 -16.19 -6.05
C ASN A 178 -5.72 -17.63 -5.72
N GLU A 179 -6.58 -18.63 -6.00
CA GLU A 179 -6.32 -20.04 -5.70
C GLU A 179 -4.97 -20.57 -6.23
N LYS A 180 -4.49 -20.03 -7.35
CA LYS A 180 -3.23 -20.43 -7.98
C LYS A 180 -2.00 -19.71 -7.40
N HIS A 181 -2.17 -18.83 -6.42
CA HIS A 181 -1.11 -17.98 -5.84
C HIS A 181 -0.28 -17.21 -6.88
N THR A 182 -0.92 -16.76 -7.95
CA THR A 182 -0.24 -16.06 -9.06
C THR A 182 -0.58 -14.58 -9.15
N ARG A 183 -1.64 -14.13 -8.46
CA ARG A 183 -2.08 -12.73 -8.46
C ARG A 183 -2.86 -12.39 -7.21
N LEU A 184 -2.83 -11.11 -6.86
CA LEU A 184 -3.64 -10.55 -5.79
C LEU A 184 -5.08 -10.31 -6.24
N GLN A 185 -6.02 -10.44 -5.32
CA GLN A 185 -7.43 -10.07 -5.52
C GLN A 185 -7.56 -8.54 -5.73
N PRO A 186 -8.57 -8.08 -6.49
CA PRO A 186 -8.66 -6.66 -6.88
C PRO A 186 -8.72 -5.67 -5.73
N PHE A 187 -9.43 -5.97 -4.64
CA PHE A 187 -9.58 -5.10 -3.48
C PHE A 187 -8.74 -5.57 -2.29
N THR A 188 -9.01 -6.76 -1.78
CA THR A 188 -8.33 -7.32 -0.61
C THR A 188 -6.82 -7.48 -0.84
N GLY A 189 -6.41 -7.76 -2.07
CA GLY A 189 -5.01 -7.76 -2.46
C GLY A 189 -4.34 -6.40 -2.36
N LYS A 190 -5.06 -5.29 -2.63
CA LYS A 190 -4.52 -3.93 -2.43
C LYS A 190 -4.37 -3.62 -0.95
N VAL A 191 -5.36 -4.00 -0.13
CA VAL A 191 -5.28 -3.86 1.34
C VAL A 191 -4.08 -4.63 1.88
N ARG A 192 -3.92 -5.90 1.47
CA ARG A 192 -2.78 -6.75 1.84
C ARG A 192 -1.46 -6.07 1.50
N ARG A 193 -1.30 -5.60 0.27
CA ARG A 193 -0.10 -4.92 -0.19
C ARG A 193 0.22 -3.70 0.67
N THR A 194 -0.74 -2.77 0.82
CA THR A 194 -0.55 -1.55 1.61
C THR A 194 -0.19 -1.87 3.07
N THR A 195 -0.78 -2.91 3.64
CA THR A 195 -0.49 -3.35 5.01
C THR A 195 0.93 -3.94 5.13
N ILE A 196 1.34 -4.78 4.18
CA ILE A 196 2.69 -5.35 4.14
C ILE A 196 3.73 -4.24 3.95
N ASP A 197 3.49 -3.29 3.06
CA ASP A 197 4.38 -2.15 2.84
C ASP A 197 4.56 -1.33 4.12
N ARG A 198 3.47 -1.04 4.83
CA ARG A 198 3.53 -0.33 6.11
C ARG A 198 4.28 -1.12 7.18
N LYS A 199 4.05 -2.42 7.28
CA LYS A 199 4.81 -3.31 8.17
C LYS A 199 6.30 -3.28 7.83
N ASN A 200 6.65 -3.37 6.56
CA ASN A 200 8.05 -3.34 6.13
C ASN A 200 8.74 -2.02 6.48
N GLU A 201 8.06 -0.88 6.29
CA GLU A 201 8.54 0.44 6.69
C GLU A 201 8.83 0.50 8.20
N LEU A 202 7.84 0.12 9.03
CA LEU A 202 7.97 0.11 10.49
C LEU A 202 9.10 -0.80 10.97
N PHE A 203 9.26 -1.96 10.36
CA PHE A 203 10.30 -2.91 10.74
C PHE A 203 11.70 -2.43 10.37
N ALA A 204 11.84 -1.82 9.18
CA ALA A 204 13.11 -1.22 8.77
C ALA A 204 13.51 -0.03 9.65
N ASP A 205 12.54 0.82 10.03
CA ASP A 205 12.77 1.95 10.92
C ASP A 205 13.13 1.48 12.34
N PHE A 206 12.46 0.44 12.84
CA PHE A 206 12.79 -0.19 14.12
C PHE A 206 14.21 -0.75 14.11
N GLU A 207 14.57 -1.51 13.08
CA GLU A 207 15.92 -2.08 12.97
C GLU A 207 16.98 -0.98 12.97
N ARG A 208 16.76 0.10 12.24
CA ARG A 208 17.64 1.25 12.21
C ARG A 208 17.76 1.91 13.58
N ALA A 209 16.64 2.11 14.27
CA ALA A 209 16.62 2.72 15.61
C ALA A 209 17.35 1.87 16.66
N MET A 210 17.31 0.54 16.54
CA MET A 210 17.99 -0.34 17.50
C MET A 210 19.52 -0.43 17.26
N ARG A 211 19.99 -0.14 16.05
CA ARG A 211 21.42 -0.22 15.69
C ARG A 211 22.20 1.09 15.82
N GLN A 212 21.52 2.21 16.01
CA GLN A 212 22.16 3.52 16.25
C GLN A 212 22.79 3.58 17.65
#